data_eebd21552af894daeea3163827361f94
#
_entry.id   eebd21552af894daeea3163827361f94
#
_cell.length_a   1.000
_cell.length_b   1.000
_cell.length_c   1.000
_cell.angle_alpha   90.00
_cell.angle_beta   90.00
_cell.angle_gamma   90.00
#
_symmetry.space_group_name_H-M   'P 1'
#
loop_
_entity.id
_entity.type
_entity.pdbx_description
1 polymer ?
#
loop_
_entity_poly.entity_id
_entity_poly.type
_entity_poly.pdbx_seq_one_letter_code
_entity_poly.pdbx_strand_id
1 'polypeptide(L)'
;MSVTGIALILFLTFHMSMNVAALFSAEGYNMICEFLGANWYAVVATCGLAGLAVLHIFYAFWLTMQNRRARGNNSYEVTDKPAKVEWASQNMLVLGIIIAIGLVLHLYHFWYNMMFQELVDPSAIYSNPSPADGYAWIE
;
A
#
# COMPACT_ATOMS: atom_id res chain seq x y z
N MET A 1 -8.18 4.88 -13.35
CA MET A 1 -8.41 5.22 -11.92
C MET A 1 -9.32 4.21 -11.22
N SER A 2 -10.57 4.04 -11.64
CA SER A 2 -11.53 3.16 -10.91
C SER A 2 -11.08 1.70 -10.84
N VAL A 3 -10.64 1.10 -11.94
CA VAL A 3 -10.19 -0.30 -11.96
C VAL A 3 -8.99 -0.53 -11.06
N THR A 4 -7.96 0.34 -11.17
CA THR A 4 -6.77 0.25 -10.30
C THR A 4 -7.13 0.51 -8.84
N GLY A 5 -8.04 1.46 -8.56
CA GLY A 5 -8.52 1.75 -7.22
C GLY A 5 -9.25 0.56 -6.58
N ILE A 6 -10.16 -0.09 -7.32
CA ILE A 6 -10.87 -1.28 -6.84
C ILE A 6 -9.89 -2.43 -6.55
N ALA A 7 -8.93 -2.68 -7.44
CA ALA A 7 -7.92 -3.71 -7.25
C ALA A 7 -7.08 -3.46 -5.98
N LEU A 8 -6.66 -2.21 -5.74
CA LEU A 8 -5.91 -1.83 -4.55
C LEU A 8 -6.75 -1.96 -3.27
N ILE A 9 -8.05 -1.62 -3.31
CA ILE A 9 -8.96 -1.80 -2.16
C ILE A 9 -9.15 -3.28 -1.83
N LEU A 10 -9.34 -4.12 -2.83
CA LEU A 10 -9.46 -5.57 -2.63
C LEU A 10 -8.19 -6.15 -2.01
N PHE A 11 -7.02 -5.76 -2.53
CA PHE A 11 -5.75 -6.14 -1.92
C PHE A 11 -5.63 -5.64 -0.48
N LEU A 12 -5.94 -4.38 -0.21
CA LEU A 12 -5.85 -3.81 1.13
C LEU A 12 -6.77 -4.54 2.12
N THR A 13 -7.97 -4.89 1.70
CA THR A 13 -8.92 -5.68 2.51
C THR A 13 -8.35 -7.06 2.84
N PHE A 14 -7.80 -7.75 1.85
CA PHE A 14 -7.12 -9.04 2.05
C PHE A 14 -5.91 -8.88 2.99
N HIS A 15 -5.05 -7.90 2.72
CA HIS A 15 -3.86 -7.62 3.52
C HIS A 15 -4.22 -7.35 5.00
N MET A 16 -5.21 -6.50 5.24
CA MET A 16 -5.69 -6.22 6.60
C MET A 16 -6.26 -7.46 7.28
N SER A 17 -7.00 -8.29 6.55
CA SER A 17 -7.56 -9.53 7.09
C SER A 17 -6.47 -10.51 7.54
N MET A 18 -5.37 -10.63 6.77
CA MET A 18 -4.23 -11.47 7.17
C MET A 18 -3.50 -10.90 8.39
N ASN A 19 -3.35 -9.58 8.48
CA ASN A 19 -2.69 -8.94 9.63
C ASN A 19 -3.53 -9.04 10.92
N VAL A 20 -4.85 -9.14 10.83
CA VAL A 20 -5.72 -9.35 12.00
C VAL A 20 -5.37 -10.67 12.73
N ALA A 21 -4.81 -11.67 12.04
CA ALA A 21 -4.37 -12.93 12.67
C ALA A 21 -3.32 -12.70 13.78
N ALA A 22 -2.47 -11.65 13.65
CA ALA A 22 -1.47 -11.29 14.66
C ALA A 22 -2.09 -10.95 16.02
N LEU A 23 -3.33 -10.47 16.06
CA LEU A 23 -4.05 -10.16 17.31
C LEU A 23 -4.49 -11.41 18.08
N PHE A 24 -4.58 -12.55 17.42
CA PHE A 24 -5.10 -13.78 18.00
C PHE A 24 -4.01 -14.83 18.24
N SER A 25 -3.00 -14.91 17.38
CA SER A 25 -1.97 -15.94 17.44
C SER A 25 -0.70 -15.53 16.72
N ALA A 26 0.41 -15.43 17.45
CA ALA A 26 1.73 -15.21 16.86
C ALA A 26 2.12 -16.36 15.91
N GLU A 27 1.88 -17.60 16.32
CA GLU A 27 2.16 -18.78 15.49
C GLU A 27 1.34 -18.77 14.19
N GLY A 28 0.04 -18.47 14.28
CA GLY A 28 -0.84 -18.36 13.13
C GLY A 28 -0.41 -17.24 12.18
N TYR A 29 0.04 -16.12 12.72
CA TYR A 29 0.55 -15.02 11.90
C TYR A 29 1.87 -15.38 11.20
N ASN A 30 2.81 -16.02 11.91
CA ASN A 30 4.08 -16.47 11.32
C ASN A 30 3.85 -17.49 10.20
N MET A 31 2.90 -18.41 10.36
CA MET A 31 2.50 -19.34 9.29
C MET A 31 1.98 -18.61 8.04
N ILE A 32 1.21 -17.54 8.22
CA ILE A 32 0.75 -16.70 7.12
C ILE A 32 1.93 -15.97 6.45
N CYS A 33 2.87 -15.43 7.23
CA CYS A 33 4.06 -14.77 6.72
C CYS A 33 4.95 -15.73 5.92
N GLU A 34 5.16 -16.95 6.42
CA GLU A 34 5.91 -17.99 5.71
C GLU A 34 5.23 -18.40 4.40
N PHE A 35 3.91 -18.58 4.42
CA PHE A 35 3.13 -18.91 3.22
C PHE A 35 3.16 -17.79 2.17
N LEU A 36 3.05 -16.53 2.59
CA LEU A 36 3.03 -15.36 1.71
C LEU A 36 4.42 -14.73 1.52
N GLY A 37 5.47 -15.32 2.10
CA GLY A 37 6.83 -14.80 2.06
C GLY A 37 7.51 -14.92 0.69
N ALA A 38 8.82 -15.19 0.65
CA ALA A 38 9.66 -15.15 -0.55
C ALA A 38 9.44 -16.29 -1.55
N ASN A 39 8.19 -16.66 -1.79
CA ASN A 39 7.78 -17.63 -2.79
C ASN A 39 7.59 -16.98 -4.16
N TRP A 40 7.81 -17.75 -5.24
CA TRP A 40 7.71 -17.24 -6.60
C TRP A 40 6.33 -16.56 -6.91
N TYR A 41 5.24 -17.13 -6.42
CA TYR A 41 3.90 -16.56 -6.62
C TYR A 41 3.71 -15.23 -5.85
N ALA A 42 4.30 -15.13 -4.65
CA ALA A 42 4.27 -13.89 -3.87
C ALA A 42 5.08 -12.79 -4.56
N VAL A 43 6.22 -13.12 -5.15
CA VAL A 43 7.04 -12.19 -5.95
C VAL A 43 6.26 -11.68 -7.15
N VAL A 44 5.62 -12.57 -7.92
CA VAL A 44 4.79 -12.18 -9.08
C VAL A 44 3.62 -11.30 -8.65
N ALA A 45 2.92 -11.67 -7.57
CA ALA A 45 1.81 -10.88 -7.03
C ALA A 45 2.28 -9.50 -6.57
N THR A 46 3.43 -9.42 -5.90
CA THR A 46 4.03 -8.15 -5.45
C THR A 46 4.41 -7.25 -6.63
N CYS A 47 5.02 -7.80 -7.68
CA CYS A 47 5.33 -7.03 -8.90
C CYS A 47 4.06 -6.53 -9.60
N GLY A 48 3.03 -7.34 -9.69
CA GLY A 48 1.74 -6.96 -10.25
C GLY A 48 1.08 -5.83 -9.44
N LEU A 49 1.09 -5.95 -8.11
CA LEU A 49 0.54 -4.95 -7.21
C LEU A 49 1.33 -3.64 -7.27
N ALA A 50 2.67 -3.71 -7.30
CA ALA A 50 3.52 -2.53 -7.45
C ALA A 50 3.23 -1.81 -8.78
N GLY A 51 3.07 -2.55 -9.87
CA GLY A 51 2.66 -2.00 -11.17
C GLY A 51 1.31 -1.29 -11.10
N LEU A 52 0.31 -1.90 -10.46
CA LEU A 52 -1.02 -1.28 -10.25
C LEU A 52 -0.93 0.00 -9.40
N ALA A 53 -0.15 -0.02 -8.32
CA ALA A 53 0.04 1.15 -7.46
C ALA A 53 0.72 2.30 -8.21
N VAL A 54 1.79 2.02 -8.95
CA VAL A 54 2.49 3.02 -9.77
C VAL A 54 1.55 3.62 -10.82
N LEU A 55 0.80 2.80 -11.55
CA LEU A 55 -0.19 3.26 -12.52
C LEU A 55 -1.27 4.11 -11.85
N HIS A 56 -1.76 3.70 -10.69
CA HIS A 56 -2.77 4.46 -9.95
C HIS A 56 -2.26 5.84 -9.55
N ILE A 57 -1.06 5.93 -8.99
CA ILE A 57 -0.41 7.18 -8.58
C ILE A 57 -0.14 8.06 -9.80
N PHE A 58 0.39 7.49 -10.89
CA PHE A 58 0.65 8.23 -12.13
C PHE A 58 -0.63 8.86 -12.68
N TYR A 59 -1.71 8.09 -12.81
CA TYR A 59 -2.99 8.61 -13.28
C TYR A 59 -3.59 9.65 -12.34
N ALA A 60 -3.40 9.51 -11.02
CA ALA A 60 -3.87 10.49 -10.05
C ALA A 60 -3.21 11.86 -10.26
N PHE A 61 -1.88 11.88 -10.42
CA PHE A 61 -1.15 13.12 -10.72
C PHE A 61 -1.49 13.67 -12.09
N TRP A 62 -1.54 12.83 -13.11
CA TRP A 62 -1.88 13.22 -14.47
C TRP A 62 -3.24 13.91 -14.54
N LEU A 63 -4.28 13.31 -13.99
CA LEU A 63 -5.62 13.89 -13.94
C LEU A 63 -5.67 15.18 -13.13
N THR A 64 -4.94 15.25 -12.02
CA THR A 64 -4.84 16.45 -11.20
C THR A 64 -4.22 17.60 -12.01
N MET A 65 -3.15 17.32 -12.76
CA MET A 65 -2.52 18.32 -13.63
C MET A 65 -3.44 18.78 -14.77
N GLN A 66 -4.14 17.84 -15.40
CA GLN A 66 -5.13 18.17 -16.44
C GLN A 66 -6.23 19.08 -15.90
N ASN A 67 -6.80 18.73 -14.73
CA ASN A 67 -7.85 19.53 -14.09
C ASN A 67 -7.36 20.92 -13.71
N ARG A 68 -6.11 21.04 -13.20
CA ARG A 68 -5.49 22.34 -12.91
C ARG A 68 -5.29 23.18 -14.15
N ARG A 69 -4.80 22.58 -15.24
CA ARG A 69 -4.61 23.27 -16.53
C ARG A 69 -5.94 23.72 -17.13
N ALA A 70 -6.96 22.88 -17.10
CA ALA A 70 -8.29 23.21 -17.63
C ALA A 70 -8.95 24.36 -16.88
N ARG A 71 -8.71 24.47 -15.57
CA ARG A 71 -9.21 25.57 -14.73
C ARG A 71 -8.48 26.89 -14.99
N GLY A 72 -7.18 26.86 -15.35
CA GLY A 72 -6.34 28.04 -15.51
C GLY A 72 -6.18 28.84 -14.23
N ASN A 73 -5.97 30.15 -14.35
CA ASN A 73 -5.81 31.08 -13.22
C ASN A 73 -7.14 31.60 -12.65
N ASN A 74 -8.27 31.14 -13.17
CA ASN A 74 -9.57 31.57 -12.67
C ASN A 74 -9.85 30.91 -11.31
N SER A 75 -9.95 31.73 -10.27
CA SER A 75 -10.52 31.28 -9.01
C SER A 75 -12.04 31.13 -9.15
N TYR A 76 -12.63 30.20 -8.40
CA TYR A 76 -14.09 30.12 -8.38
C TYR A 76 -14.67 31.39 -7.76
N GLU A 77 -15.60 32.05 -8.45
CA GLU A 77 -16.36 33.17 -7.92
C GLU A 77 -17.23 32.73 -6.72
N VAL A 78 -17.68 31.48 -6.76
CA VAL A 78 -18.46 30.86 -5.68
C VAL A 78 -17.67 29.68 -5.14
N THR A 79 -17.21 29.77 -3.90
CA THR A 79 -16.47 28.72 -3.18
C THR A 79 -17.37 27.86 -2.31
N ASP A 80 -18.67 27.84 -2.60
CA ASP A 80 -19.61 27.04 -1.84
C ASP A 80 -19.33 25.54 -2.05
N LYS A 81 -19.08 24.85 -0.95
CA LYS A 81 -18.81 23.41 -0.97
C LYS A 81 -20.16 22.69 -0.96
N PRO A 82 -20.42 21.81 -1.96
CA PRO A 82 -21.65 21.05 -1.97
C PRO A 82 -21.82 20.29 -0.65
N ALA A 83 -22.89 20.55 0.07
CA ALA A 83 -23.18 19.96 1.39
C ALA A 83 -23.26 18.41 1.38
N LYS A 84 -23.39 17.81 0.18
CA LYS A 84 -23.51 16.36 -0.01
C LYS A 84 -22.20 15.67 -0.40
N VAL A 85 -21.06 16.39 -0.49
CA VAL A 85 -19.78 15.79 -0.87
C VAL A 85 -18.97 15.46 0.39
N GLU A 86 -18.63 14.21 0.57
CA GLU A 86 -17.80 13.71 1.67
C GLU A 86 -16.47 14.47 1.78
N TRP A 87 -16.05 14.78 2.99
CA TRP A 87 -14.79 15.48 3.26
C TRP A 87 -13.58 14.78 2.63
N ALA A 88 -13.52 13.45 2.71
CA ALA A 88 -12.46 12.65 2.12
C ALA A 88 -12.38 12.84 0.60
N SER A 89 -13.50 12.92 -0.09
CA SER A 89 -13.58 13.18 -1.53
C SER A 89 -13.05 14.56 -1.91
N GLN A 90 -13.29 15.56 -1.06
CA GLN A 90 -12.76 16.91 -1.27
C GLN A 90 -11.26 17.03 -1.06
N ASN A 91 -10.68 16.15 -0.24
CA ASN A 91 -9.26 16.16 0.15
C ASN A 91 -8.46 14.96 -0.42
N MET A 92 -8.95 14.31 -1.47
CA MET A 92 -8.34 13.09 -2.03
C MET A 92 -6.85 13.22 -2.34
N LEU A 93 -6.41 14.35 -2.90
CA LEU A 93 -5.00 14.54 -3.23
C LEU A 93 -4.11 14.56 -2.00
N VAL A 94 -4.52 15.29 -0.96
CA VAL A 94 -3.76 15.39 0.31
C VAL A 94 -3.72 14.04 1.00
N LEU A 95 -4.87 13.37 1.11
CA LEU A 95 -4.95 12.03 1.69
C LEU A 95 -4.11 11.02 0.91
N GLY A 96 -4.13 11.10 -0.43
CA GLY A 96 -3.32 10.25 -1.30
C GLY A 96 -1.81 10.45 -1.08
N ILE A 97 -1.35 11.69 -0.87
CA ILE A 97 0.06 11.98 -0.57
C ILE A 97 0.45 11.39 0.79
N ILE A 98 -0.40 11.55 1.82
CA ILE A 98 -0.16 10.98 3.15
C ILE A 98 -0.04 9.45 3.07
N ILE A 99 -0.96 8.81 2.35
CA ILE A 99 -0.93 7.35 2.14
C ILE A 99 0.33 6.93 1.38
N ALA A 100 0.75 7.68 0.35
CA ALA A 100 1.95 7.38 -0.41
C ALA A 100 3.22 7.45 0.46
N ILE A 101 3.33 8.44 1.36
CA ILE A 101 4.43 8.53 2.31
C ILE A 101 4.42 7.35 3.28
N GLY A 102 3.25 7.02 3.85
CA GLY A 102 3.08 5.85 4.71
C GLY A 102 3.44 4.54 4.00
N LEU A 103 3.08 4.42 2.72
CA LEU A 103 3.42 3.26 1.89
C LEU A 103 4.94 3.11 1.71
N VAL A 104 5.68 4.20 1.48
CA VAL A 104 7.15 4.16 1.36
C VAL A 104 7.78 3.65 2.65
N LEU A 105 7.34 4.13 3.81
CA LEU A 105 7.81 3.67 5.11
C LEU A 105 7.46 2.19 5.34
N HIS A 106 6.23 1.80 5.01
CA HIS A 106 5.77 0.42 5.11
C HIS A 106 6.60 -0.52 4.22
N LEU A 107 6.85 -0.15 2.97
CA LEU A 107 7.68 -0.93 2.06
C LEU A 107 9.13 -1.06 2.55
N TYR A 108 9.69 0.00 3.12
CA TYR A 108 11.02 -0.07 3.69
C TYR A 108 11.08 -1.04 4.88
N HIS A 109 10.16 -0.92 5.84
CA HIS A 109 10.20 -1.75 7.04
C HIS A 109 9.84 -3.21 6.78
N PHE A 110 8.78 -3.48 6.00
CA PHE A 110 8.26 -4.83 5.85
C PHE A 110 8.72 -5.49 4.55
N TRP A 111 8.66 -4.80 3.42
CA TRP A 111 9.06 -5.44 2.17
C TRP A 111 10.59 -5.55 2.05
N TYR A 112 11.32 -4.45 2.27
CA TYR A 112 12.77 -4.44 2.12
C TYR A 112 13.48 -5.23 3.23
N ASN A 113 13.10 -5.03 4.49
CA ASN A 113 13.78 -5.69 5.62
C ASN A 113 13.33 -7.15 5.84
N MET A 114 12.18 -7.55 5.32
CA MET A 114 11.69 -8.93 5.43
C MET A 114 11.80 -9.66 4.10
N MET A 115 10.86 -9.44 3.19
CA MET A 115 10.72 -10.21 1.96
C MET A 115 11.94 -10.11 1.04
N PHE A 116 12.49 -8.90 0.85
CA PHE A 116 13.67 -8.72 -0.02
C PHE A 116 14.92 -9.38 0.58
N GLN A 117 15.11 -9.28 1.89
CA GLN A 117 16.25 -9.93 2.55
C GLN A 117 16.17 -11.46 2.42
N GLU A 118 14.99 -12.03 2.62
CA GLU A 118 14.77 -13.47 2.45
C GLU A 118 15.03 -13.95 1.01
N LEU A 119 14.69 -13.09 0.02
CA LEU A 119 14.93 -13.42 -1.40
C LEU A 119 16.39 -13.40 -1.82
N VAL A 120 17.20 -12.47 -1.28
CA VAL A 120 18.58 -12.26 -1.73
C VAL A 120 19.61 -12.95 -0.86
N ASP A 121 19.29 -13.22 0.38
CA ASP A 121 20.17 -13.87 1.34
C ASP A 121 19.43 -14.99 2.10
N PRO A 122 19.54 -16.24 1.65
CA PRO A 122 18.93 -17.37 2.35
C PRO A 122 19.42 -17.54 3.80
N SER A 123 20.58 -16.98 4.15
CA SER A 123 21.09 -17.03 5.53
C SER A 123 20.37 -16.04 6.46
N ALA A 124 19.69 -15.06 5.91
CA ALA A 124 18.90 -14.10 6.68
C ALA A 124 17.77 -14.78 7.48
N ILE A 125 17.29 -15.94 7.04
CA ILE A 125 16.28 -16.75 7.76
C ILE A 125 16.77 -17.12 9.18
N TYR A 126 18.07 -17.21 9.40
CA TYR A 126 18.67 -17.53 10.70
C TYR A 126 19.06 -16.28 11.52
N SER A 127 18.74 -15.07 11.03
CA SER A 127 18.99 -13.83 11.76
C SER A 127 18.01 -13.68 12.95
N ASN A 128 18.27 -12.74 13.82
CA ASN A 128 17.36 -12.43 14.94
C ASN A 128 17.01 -10.94 14.90
N PRO A 129 15.77 -10.54 14.60
CA PRO A 129 14.67 -11.42 14.18
C PRO A 129 14.87 -11.99 12.78
N SER A 130 14.34 -13.18 12.54
CA SER A 130 14.31 -13.78 11.21
C SER A 130 13.29 -13.04 10.31
N PRO A 131 13.56 -12.86 9.00
CA PRO A 131 12.55 -12.34 8.07
C PRO A 131 11.27 -13.20 8.02
N ALA A 132 11.38 -14.49 8.27
CA ALA A 132 10.25 -15.41 8.35
C ALA A 132 9.43 -15.26 9.65
N ASP A 133 9.97 -14.63 10.68
CA ASP A 133 9.27 -14.33 11.91
C ASP A 133 8.58 -12.97 11.82
N GLY A 134 7.47 -12.95 11.09
CA GLY A 134 6.70 -11.73 10.85
C GLY A 134 6.17 -11.10 12.13
N TYR A 135 5.92 -11.87 13.18
CA TYR A 135 5.43 -11.35 14.44
C TYR A 135 6.50 -10.50 15.15
N ALA A 136 7.75 -10.92 15.15
CA ALA A 136 8.86 -10.18 15.75
C ALA A 136 9.15 -8.81 15.05
N TRP A 137 8.59 -8.58 13.87
CA TRP A 137 8.72 -7.29 13.16
C TRP A 137 7.63 -6.28 13.50
N ILE A 138 6.61 -6.69 14.22
CA ILE A 138 5.47 -5.83 14.61
C ILE A 138 5.38 -5.58 16.12
N GLU A 139 6.23 -6.23 16.92
CA GLU A 139 6.43 -5.93 18.34
C GLU A 139 7.27 -4.65 18.51
#